data_c1bf0b8f496c437fc73055168be5d26b
#
_entry.id   c1bf0b8f496c437fc73055168be5d26b
#
_cell.length_a   1.000
_cell.length_b   1.000
_cell.length_c   1.000
_cell.angle_alpha   90.00
_cell.angle_beta   90.00
_cell.angle_gamma   90.00
#
_symmetry.space_group_name_H-M   'P 1'
#
loop_
_entity.id
_entity.type
_entity.pdbx_description
1 polymer ?
#
loop_
_entity_poly.entity_id
_entity_poly.type
_entity_poly.pdbx_seq_one_letter_code
_entity_poly.pdbx_strand_id
1 'polypeptide(L)'
;MKLVFAPVASGGAGAPSIACETYPAFPVYFDPAYEAAWTTFIAAAITEFSYANSPLAGSVGYLRFATGGGAEALIPPGVTDGGACQAAWANAGWSYAAWNAHEARIITAMGGVATDKQVMASLGQAPGGPNVYDVSNQAAAVAIGKNVGF
;
A
#
# COMPACT_ATOMS: atom_id res chain seq x y z
N MET A 1 -21.49 3.37 -4.07
CA MET A 1 -20.57 2.21 -4.23
C MET A 1 -19.22 2.56 -3.65
N LYS A 2 -18.55 1.61 -3.03
CA LYS A 2 -17.14 1.76 -2.63
C LYS A 2 -16.24 0.96 -3.59
N LEU A 3 -15.09 1.50 -3.93
CA LEU A 3 -14.05 0.79 -4.66
C LEU A 3 -12.85 0.59 -3.74
N VAL A 4 -12.36 -0.65 -3.70
CA VAL A 4 -11.19 -1.04 -2.93
C VAL A 4 -10.16 -1.59 -3.90
N PHE A 5 -8.98 -1.01 -3.90
CA PHE A 5 -7.86 -1.42 -4.72
C PHE A 5 -6.76 -2.00 -3.83
N ALA A 6 -6.29 -3.17 -4.20
CA ALA A 6 -5.17 -3.83 -3.54
C ALA A 6 -4.09 -4.17 -4.57
N PRO A 7 -2.82 -4.00 -4.23
CA PRO A 7 -1.74 -4.45 -5.08
C PRO A 7 -1.78 -5.98 -5.18
N VAL A 8 -1.77 -6.49 -6.41
CA VAL A 8 -1.72 -7.94 -6.66
C VAL A 8 -0.26 -8.35 -6.82
N ALA A 9 0.08 -9.46 -6.21
CA ALA A 9 1.40 -10.07 -6.27
C ALA A 9 1.68 -10.69 -7.65
N SER A 10 1.71 -9.89 -8.70
CA SER A 10 2.22 -10.35 -9.99
C SER A 10 3.30 -9.39 -10.46
N GLY A 11 4.48 -9.90 -10.75
CA GLY A 11 5.67 -9.15 -11.10
C GLY A 11 5.59 -8.33 -12.41
N GLY A 12 4.48 -7.64 -12.63
CA GLY A 12 4.22 -6.91 -13.87
C GLY A 12 4.98 -5.59 -14.03
N ALA A 13 5.63 -5.08 -13.00
CA ALA A 13 6.27 -3.76 -13.07
C ALA A 13 7.80 -3.80 -13.12
N GLY A 14 8.40 -4.97 -13.33
CA GLY A 14 9.85 -5.12 -13.25
C GLY A 14 10.41 -5.05 -11.82
N ALA A 15 9.56 -4.94 -10.80
CA ALA A 15 9.98 -4.97 -9.42
C ALA A 15 10.44 -6.37 -9.01
N PRO A 16 11.47 -6.50 -8.18
CA PRO A 16 11.88 -7.79 -7.64
C PRO A 16 10.77 -8.39 -6.79
N SER A 17 10.72 -9.71 -6.74
CA SER A 17 9.78 -10.46 -5.91
C SER A 17 10.50 -11.42 -5.00
N ILE A 18 9.90 -11.71 -3.85
CA ILE A 18 10.38 -12.67 -2.87
C ILE A 18 9.39 -13.82 -2.80
N ALA A 19 9.87 -15.02 -3.10
CA ALA A 19 9.15 -16.24 -2.85
C ALA A 19 9.61 -16.84 -1.52
N CYS A 20 8.66 -17.19 -0.67
CA CYS A 20 8.90 -17.92 0.56
C CYS A 20 8.27 -19.31 0.46
N GLU A 21 8.81 -20.30 1.15
CA GLU A 21 8.41 -21.73 1.01
C GLU A 21 6.89 -21.95 1.12
N THR A 22 6.21 -21.18 1.95
CA THR A 22 4.76 -21.33 2.22
C THR A 22 3.91 -20.24 1.56
N TYR A 23 4.51 -19.25 0.95
CA TYR A 23 3.81 -18.09 0.40
C TYR A 23 4.10 -17.92 -1.10
N PRO A 24 3.13 -17.47 -1.89
CA PRO A 24 3.39 -17.07 -3.27
C PRO A 24 4.41 -15.93 -3.31
N ALA A 25 5.02 -15.71 -4.47
CA ALA A 25 5.94 -14.61 -4.65
C ALA A 25 5.23 -13.26 -4.39
N PHE A 26 5.79 -12.46 -3.51
CA PHE A 26 5.32 -11.11 -3.23
C PHE A 26 6.27 -10.08 -3.84
N PRO A 27 5.78 -8.96 -4.36
CA PRO A 27 6.66 -7.89 -4.80
C PRO A 27 7.39 -7.29 -3.60
N VAL A 28 8.58 -6.79 -3.83
CA VAL A 28 9.25 -5.94 -2.85
C VAL A 28 8.55 -4.59 -2.87
N TYR A 29 7.57 -4.39 -1.99
CA TYR A 29 6.66 -3.24 -1.98
C TYR A 29 7.36 -1.89 -1.91
N PHE A 30 8.48 -1.82 -1.20
CA PHE A 30 9.31 -0.61 -1.05
C PHE A 30 10.39 -0.47 -2.15
N ASP A 31 10.35 -1.30 -3.19
CA ASP A 31 11.17 -1.14 -4.38
C ASP A 31 10.68 0.07 -5.20
N PRO A 32 11.58 0.95 -5.66
CA PRO A 32 11.20 2.15 -6.41
C PRO A 32 10.38 1.88 -7.67
N ALA A 33 10.63 0.78 -8.39
CA ALA A 33 9.86 0.43 -9.58
C ALA A 33 8.43 0.02 -9.22
N TYR A 34 8.26 -0.73 -8.12
CA TYR A 34 6.94 -1.08 -7.61
C TYR A 34 6.18 0.16 -7.16
N GLU A 35 6.80 1.03 -6.36
CA GLU A 35 6.18 2.26 -5.86
C GLU A 35 5.75 3.18 -7.02
N ALA A 36 6.59 3.35 -8.03
CA ALA A 36 6.26 4.15 -9.20
C ALA A 36 5.06 3.60 -9.96
N ALA A 37 5.00 2.29 -10.17
CA ALA A 37 3.86 1.65 -10.84
C ALA A 37 2.58 1.79 -10.02
N TRP A 38 2.65 1.55 -8.70
CA TRP A 38 1.50 1.63 -7.81
C TRP A 38 0.98 3.06 -7.65
N THR A 39 1.85 4.05 -7.48
CA THR A 39 1.45 5.46 -7.39
C THR A 39 0.87 5.97 -8.70
N THR A 40 1.39 5.54 -9.85
CA THR A 40 0.80 5.84 -11.17
C THR A 40 -0.61 5.27 -11.29
N PHE A 41 -0.82 4.02 -10.88
CA PHE A 41 -2.15 3.41 -10.85
C PHE A 41 -3.11 4.15 -9.93
N ILE A 42 -2.68 4.50 -8.70
CA ILE A 42 -3.47 5.27 -7.74
C ILE A 42 -3.93 6.60 -8.35
N ALA A 43 -3.01 7.35 -8.96
CA ALA A 43 -3.31 8.62 -9.59
C ALA A 43 -4.32 8.47 -10.73
N ALA A 44 -4.13 7.47 -11.59
CA ALA A 44 -5.06 7.17 -12.68
C ALA A 44 -6.45 6.79 -12.16
N ALA A 45 -6.53 5.92 -11.15
CA ALA A 45 -7.79 5.49 -10.57
C ALA A 45 -8.54 6.66 -9.89
N ILE A 46 -7.84 7.50 -9.12
CA ILE A 46 -8.45 8.69 -8.51
C ILE A 46 -8.99 9.61 -9.60
N THR A 47 -8.21 9.90 -10.64
CA THR A 47 -8.61 10.78 -11.74
C THR A 47 -9.84 10.21 -12.47
N GLU A 48 -9.84 8.93 -12.81
CA GLU A 48 -10.92 8.28 -13.54
C GLU A 48 -12.27 8.41 -12.81
N PHE A 49 -12.28 8.23 -11.48
CA PHE A 49 -13.51 8.26 -10.70
C PHE A 49 -13.84 9.63 -10.08
N SER A 50 -13.09 10.67 -10.40
CA SER A 50 -13.32 12.03 -9.92
C SER A 50 -14.13 12.87 -10.91
N TYR A 51 -14.85 13.86 -10.39
CA TYR A 51 -15.51 14.93 -11.17
C TYR A 51 -16.33 14.46 -12.39
N ALA A 52 -16.98 13.32 -12.29
CA ALA A 52 -17.74 12.72 -13.39
C ALA A 52 -16.92 12.40 -14.66
N ASN A 53 -15.63 12.15 -14.51
CA ASN A 53 -14.76 11.73 -15.61
C ASN A 53 -15.14 10.34 -16.18
N SER A 54 -15.84 9.54 -15.39
CA SER A 54 -16.41 8.28 -15.87
C SER A 54 -17.89 8.19 -15.59
N PRO A 55 -18.65 7.35 -16.33
CA PRO A 55 -20.07 7.10 -16.07
C PRO A 55 -20.34 6.57 -14.64
N LEU A 56 -19.32 5.99 -14.00
CA LEU A 56 -19.42 5.43 -12.66
C LEU A 56 -19.07 6.44 -11.56
N ALA A 57 -18.47 7.59 -11.89
CA ALA A 57 -18.00 8.55 -10.91
C ALA A 57 -19.11 9.02 -9.96
N GLY A 58 -20.31 9.28 -10.48
CA GLY A 58 -21.47 9.66 -9.66
C GLY A 58 -21.93 8.59 -8.67
N SER A 59 -21.59 7.32 -8.91
CA SER A 59 -21.97 6.20 -8.04
C SER A 59 -20.88 5.84 -7.02
N VAL A 60 -19.68 6.41 -7.14
CA VAL A 60 -18.55 6.16 -6.24
C VAL A 60 -18.57 7.19 -5.13
N GLY A 61 -18.68 6.73 -3.89
CA GLY A 61 -18.65 7.60 -2.70
C GLY A 61 -17.23 7.84 -2.19
N TYR A 62 -16.38 6.81 -2.26
CA TYR A 62 -14.99 6.91 -1.85
C TYR A 62 -14.12 5.86 -2.56
N LEU A 63 -12.83 6.12 -2.59
CA LEU A 63 -11.79 5.23 -3.10
C LEU A 63 -10.88 4.80 -1.95
N ARG A 64 -10.63 3.51 -1.84
CA ARG A 64 -9.75 2.97 -0.80
C ARG A 64 -8.60 2.21 -1.45
N PHE A 65 -7.38 2.53 -1.04
CA PHE A 65 -6.17 1.88 -1.52
C PHE A 65 -5.42 1.22 -0.37
N ALA A 66 -4.92 0.02 -0.62
CA ALA A 66 -3.99 -0.64 0.28
C ALA A 66 -2.55 -0.14 0.04
N THR A 67 -1.75 -0.15 1.10
CA THR A 67 -0.32 0.15 1.00
C THR A 67 0.53 -1.12 0.96
N GLY A 68 -0.03 -2.25 1.38
CA GLY A 68 0.65 -3.54 1.48
C GLY A 68 -0.18 -4.72 1.01
N GLY A 69 0.16 -5.89 1.46
CA GLY A 69 -0.51 -7.13 1.10
C GLY A 69 -1.94 -7.24 1.63
N GLY A 70 -2.76 -8.06 0.98
CA GLY A 70 -4.08 -8.43 1.50
C GLY A 70 -5.14 -7.34 1.51
N ALA A 71 -5.02 -6.30 0.70
CA ALA A 71 -5.91 -5.13 0.66
C ALA A 71 -5.82 -4.22 1.91
N GLU A 72 -4.78 -4.35 2.69
CA GLU A 72 -4.52 -3.58 3.91
C GLU A 72 -3.06 -3.09 3.95
N ALA A 73 -2.71 -2.28 4.95
CA ALA A 73 -1.34 -1.88 5.23
C ALA A 73 -0.58 -2.98 6.02
N LEU A 74 -0.73 -4.22 5.57
CA LEU A 74 -0.07 -5.35 6.23
C LEU A 74 1.39 -5.44 5.78
N ILE A 75 2.27 -5.62 6.76
CA ILE A 75 3.67 -5.98 6.48
C ILE A 75 3.70 -7.28 5.68
N PRO A 76 4.70 -7.47 4.81
CA PRO A 76 4.76 -8.67 3.99
C PRO A 76 4.80 -9.94 4.83
N PRO A 77 4.12 -11.01 4.39
CA PRO A 77 4.17 -12.28 5.10
C PRO A 77 5.61 -12.79 5.22
N GLY A 78 5.92 -13.42 6.34
CA GLY A 78 7.20 -14.03 6.58
C GLY A 78 8.32 -13.10 7.02
N VAL A 79 8.10 -11.78 7.10
CA VAL A 79 9.14 -10.84 7.57
C VAL A 79 9.51 -11.03 9.04
N THR A 80 8.60 -11.61 9.83
CA THR A 80 8.76 -11.84 11.28
C THR A 80 8.78 -13.31 11.66
N ASP A 81 8.61 -14.22 10.70
CA ASP A 81 8.41 -15.65 10.98
C ASP A 81 9.72 -16.40 11.26
N GLY A 82 10.86 -15.72 11.10
CA GLY A 82 12.18 -16.36 11.18
C GLY A 82 12.55 -17.15 9.91
N GLY A 83 13.70 -17.76 9.93
CA GLY A 83 14.15 -18.64 8.85
C GLY A 83 14.47 -17.96 7.51
N ALA A 84 14.34 -18.72 6.44
CA ALA A 84 14.75 -18.31 5.10
C ALA A 84 13.91 -17.13 4.55
N CYS A 85 12.64 -17.08 4.89
CA CYS A 85 11.75 -16.02 4.44
C CYS A 85 12.15 -14.67 5.03
N GLN A 86 12.34 -14.61 6.33
CA GLN A 86 12.81 -13.40 6.99
C GLN A 86 14.17 -12.95 6.47
N ALA A 87 15.08 -13.89 6.23
CA ALA A 87 16.40 -13.59 5.66
C ALA A 87 16.27 -13.01 4.24
N ALA A 88 15.39 -13.56 3.41
CA ALA A 88 15.15 -13.05 2.06
C ALA A 88 14.61 -11.60 2.07
N TRP A 89 13.67 -11.29 2.96
CA TRP A 89 13.16 -9.94 3.14
C TRP A 89 14.25 -8.98 3.65
N ALA A 90 15.04 -9.40 4.63
CA ALA A 90 16.15 -8.60 5.14
C ALA A 90 17.19 -8.30 4.04
N ASN A 91 17.52 -9.30 3.22
CA ASN A 91 18.44 -9.14 2.08
C ASN A 91 17.88 -8.19 1.01
N ALA A 92 16.57 -8.11 0.86
CA ALA A 92 15.90 -7.13 -0.01
C ALA A 92 15.82 -5.73 0.62
N GLY A 93 16.37 -5.53 1.81
CA GLY A 93 16.39 -4.23 2.50
C GLY A 93 15.19 -3.95 3.39
N TRP A 94 14.38 -4.98 3.70
CA TRP A 94 13.26 -4.79 4.59
C TRP A 94 13.69 -4.35 5.99
N SER A 95 13.02 -3.35 6.49
CA SER A 95 13.04 -2.93 7.90
C SER A 95 11.74 -2.18 8.21
N TYR A 96 11.38 -2.02 9.46
CA TYR A 96 10.22 -1.17 9.83
C TYR A 96 10.37 0.26 9.31
N ALA A 97 11.59 0.81 9.31
CA ALA A 97 11.85 2.14 8.77
C ALA A 97 11.61 2.22 7.26
N ALA A 98 12.06 1.21 6.49
CA ALA A 98 11.82 1.14 5.05
C ALA A 98 10.32 0.98 4.75
N TRP A 99 9.63 0.16 5.53
CA TRP A 99 8.18 -0.02 5.41
C TRP A 99 7.40 1.26 5.71
N ASN A 100 7.68 1.93 6.82
CA ASN A 100 7.04 3.19 7.19
C ASN A 100 7.27 4.27 6.14
N ALA A 101 8.49 4.33 5.58
CA ALA A 101 8.81 5.27 4.51
C ALA A 101 8.03 4.94 3.22
N HIS A 102 7.85 3.65 2.89
CA HIS A 102 7.01 3.20 1.80
C HIS A 102 5.56 3.65 1.99
N GLU A 103 4.95 3.34 3.12
CA GLU A 103 3.57 3.73 3.42
C GLU A 103 3.37 5.25 3.34
N ALA A 104 4.31 6.02 3.90
CA ALA A 104 4.26 7.48 3.83
C ALA A 104 4.30 8.01 2.40
N ARG A 105 5.11 7.39 1.52
CA ARG A 105 5.16 7.78 0.09
C ARG A 105 3.84 7.45 -0.63
N ILE A 106 3.29 6.27 -0.42
CA ILE A 106 2.02 5.86 -1.04
C ILE A 106 0.87 6.76 -0.57
N ILE A 107 0.74 6.99 0.74
CA ILE A 107 -0.30 7.87 1.30
C ILE A 107 -0.12 9.31 0.80
N THR A 108 1.11 9.80 0.70
CA THR A 108 1.40 11.13 0.14
C THR A 108 0.95 11.22 -1.33
N ALA A 109 1.20 10.17 -2.11
CA ALA A 109 0.73 10.12 -3.50
C ALA A 109 -0.80 10.14 -3.60
N MET A 110 -1.51 9.43 -2.72
CA MET A 110 -2.97 9.48 -2.64
C MET A 110 -3.49 10.89 -2.39
N GLY A 111 -2.92 11.59 -1.42
CA GLY A 111 -3.34 12.94 -1.04
C GLY A 111 -2.89 14.03 -2.03
N GLY A 112 -1.99 13.71 -2.96
CA GLY A 112 -1.49 14.63 -3.98
C GLY A 112 -2.38 14.76 -5.21
N VAL A 113 -3.38 13.90 -5.38
CA VAL A 113 -4.27 13.90 -6.53
C VAL A 113 -5.53 14.70 -6.23
N ALA A 114 -5.82 15.70 -7.05
CA ALA A 114 -7.06 16.48 -6.92
C ALA A 114 -8.29 15.61 -7.21
N THR A 115 -9.28 15.65 -6.33
CA THR A 115 -10.48 14.82 -6.42
C THR A 115 -11.65 15.42 -5.65
N ASP A 116 -12.87 15.10 -6.07
CA ASP A 116 -14.12 15.35 -5.33
C ASP A 116 -14.53 14.14 -4.46
N LYS A 117 -13.73 13.08 -4.45
CA LYS A 117 -13.98 11.86 -3.69
C LYS A 117 -13.16 11.84 -2.41
N GLN A 118 -13.69 11.17 -1.42
CA GLN A 118 -12.89 10.81 -0.26
C GLN A 118 -11.90 9.71 -0.66
N VAL A 119 -10.62 9.97 -0.47
CA VAL A 119 -9.56 8.98 -0.63
C VAL A 119 -9.20 8.43 0.74
N MET A 120 -9.07 7.11 0.83
CA MET A 120 -8.80 6.41 2.09
C MET A 120 -7.62 5.47 1.94
N ALA A 121 -6.74 5.46 2.93
CA ALA A 121 -5.75 4.41 3.11
C ALA A 121 -6.37 3.25 3.90
N SER A 122 -5.97 2.03 3.58
CA SER A 122 -6.33 0.86 4.36
C SER A 122 -5.25 0.66 5.43
N LEU A 123 -5.56 0.95 6.68
CA LEU A 123 -4.70 0.63 7.80
C LEU A 123 -5.04 -0.78 8.28
N GLY A 124 -4.09 -1.71 8.17
CA GLY A 124 -4.23 -3.06 8.67
C GLY A 124 -3.70 -3.20 10.08
N GLN A 125 -4.24 -4.17 10.81
CA GLN A 125 -3.65 -4.61 12.04
C GLN A 125 -2.58 -5.65 11.71
N ALA A 126 -1.30 -5.32 11.88
CA ALA A 126 -0.25 -6.31 11.70
C ALA A 126 -0.29 -7.33 12.85
N PRO A 127 -0.13 -8.64 12.58
CA PRO A 127 -0.06 -9.62 13.64
C PRO A 127 1.21 -9.45 14.49
N GLY A 128 1.00 -9.21 15.76
CA GLY A 128 1.88 -9.55 16.85
C GLY A 128 3.34 -9.07 16.83
N GLY A 129 3.59 -7.79 17.10
CA GLY A 129 4.92 -7.32 17.45
C GLY A 129 4.87 -5.93 18.11
N PRO A 130 5.84 -5.57 18.95
CA PRO A 130 5.83 -4.29 19.66
C PRO A 130 5.88 -3.06 18.73
N ASN A 131 6.28 -3.25 17.47
CA ASN A 131 6.43 -2.14 16.51
C ASN A 131 5.24 -1.96 15.56
N VAL A 132 4.22 -2.78 15.69
CA VAL A 132 3.03 -2.78 14.81
C VAL A 132 2.20 -1.52 14.99
N TYR A 133 2.03 -1.08 16.23
CA TYR A 133 1.33 0.17 16.54
C TYR A 133 2.04 1.39 15.98
N ASP A 134 3.38 1.37 15.93
CA ASP A 134 4.15 2.48 15.41
C ASP A 134 3.98 2.64 13.89
N VAL A 135 3.91 1.54 13.15
CA VAL A 135 3.67 1.56 11.71
C VAL A 135 2.30 2.18 11.41
N SER A 136 1.24 1.65 12.03
CA SER A 136 -0.11 2.17 11.80
C SER A 136 -0.28 3.61 12.27
N ASN A 137 0.30 3.98 13.39
CA ASN A 137 0.25 5.36 13.91
C ASN A 137 0.99 6.34 13.02
N GLN A 138 2.15 5.96 12.48
CA GLN A 138 2.89 6.79 11.55
C GLN A 138 2.14 6.96 10.23
N ALA A 139 1.58 5.89 9.68
CA ALA A 139 0.73 5.96 8.49
C ALA A 139 -0.50 6.84 8.71
N ALA A 140 -1.16 6.72 9.87
CA ALA A 140 -2.30 7.56 10.24
C ALA A 140 -1.91 9.03 10.33
N ALA A 141 -0.77 9.36 10.94
CA ALA A 141 -0.29 10.74 11.04
C ALA A 141 -0.02 11.35 9.65
N VAL A 142 0.58 10.59 8.74
CA VAL A 142 0.78 11.04 7.35
C VAL A 142 -0.55 11.21 6.64
N ALA A 143 -1.50 10.30 6.80
CA ALA A 143 -2.82 10.36 6.18
C ALA A 143 -3.58 11.62 6.62
N ILE A 144 -3.61 11.92 7.92
CA ILE A 144 -4.23 13.14 8.45
C ILE A 144 -3.60 14.39 7.82
N GLY A 145 -2.28 14.45 7.76
CA GLY A 145 -1.55 15.58 7.15
C GLY A 145 -1.75 15.73 5.65
N LYS A 146 -2.31 14.72 4.97
CA LYS A 146 -2.57 14.69 3.51
C LYS A 146 -4.05 14.64 3.15
N ASN A 147 -4.96 14.80 4.11
CA ASN A 147 -6.41 14.68 3.93
C ASN A 147 -6.82 13.31 3.37
N VAL A 148 -6.09 12.28 3.69
CA VAL A 148 -6.43 10.89 3.36
C VAL A 148 -7.11 10.27 4.58
N GLY A 149 -8.31 9.71 4.39
CA GLY A 149 -9.03 8.98 5.43
C GLY A 149 -8.48 7.57 5.67
N PHE A 150 -9.00 6.86 6.67
CA PHE A 150 -8.73 5.45 6.95
C PHE A 150 -9.92 4.78 7.64
#